data_553226d1f9b9f73b9ad0638a650e3e2d
#
_entry.id   553226d1f9b9f73b9ad0638a650e3e2d
#
_cell.length_a   1.000
_cell.length_b   1.000
_cell.length_c   1.000
_cell.angle_alpha   90.00
_cell.angle_beta   90.00
_cell.angle_gamma   90.00
#
_symmetry.space_group_name_H-M   'P 1'
#
loop_
_entity.id
_entity.type
_entity.pdbx_description
1 polymer ?
#
loop_
_entity_poly.entity_id
_entity_poly.type
_entity_poly.pdbx_seq_one_letter_code
_entity_poly.pdbx_strand_id
1 'polypeptide(L)'
;MGITELNILTEPKDPKKLSIISFSGDFDKLVATFTLATGAAAVGYEVNIFFTFWGLDAIKQKQGRSFVGTGSLPKLFGFFMGGLRSAPVSRLNFCGISPKIFRYLMRKKNVATLEELVEAAKALEVNMYACEMAMHILGLQKSDFIHEVRDVLGVATFLDISEGGRTLFI
;
A
#
# COMPACT_ATOMS: atom_id res chain seq x y z
N MET A 1 33.16 -10.53 46.89
CA MET A 1 31.93 -9.78 46.93
C MET A 1 31.73 -9.17 45.57
N GLY A 2 30.93 -9.70 44.82
CA GLY A 2 30.52 -9.88 43.50
C GLY A 2 30.28 -8.62 42.72
N ILE A 3 30.84 -8.59 41.52
CA ILE A 3 30.40 -7.72 40.40
C ILE A 3 29.66 -8.65 39.44
N THR A 4 28.39 -8.91 39.78
CA THR A 4 27.50 -9.72 38.93
C THR A 4 26.26 -8.87 38.60
N GLU A 5 26.51 -7.67 38.11
CA GLU A 5 25.38 -6.84 37.59
C GLU A 5 25.97 -5.86 36.57
N LEU A 6 26.15 -6.30 35.35
CA LEU A 6 26.05 -5.42 34.16
C LEU A 6 26.06 -6.25 32.88
N ASN A 7 25.13 -7.15 32.72
CA ASN A 7 24.89 -7.76 31.42
C ASN A 7 23.41 -7.72 31.07
N ILE A 8 22.80 -6.55 31.21
CA ILE A 8 21.60 -6.19 30.45
C ILE A 8 22.11 -5.64 29.11
N LEU A 9 22.85 -6.45 28.39
CA LEU A 9 22.98 -6.28 26.96
C LEU A 9 21.58 -6.58 26.45
N THR A 10 20.84 -5.52 26.16
CA THR A 10 19.60 -5.55 25.42
C THR A 10 19.83 -6.42 24.19
N GLU A 11 19.33 -7.64 24.21
CA GLU A 11 19.23 -8.41 22.97
C GLU A 11 18.56 -7.51 21.94
N PRO A 12 19.05 -7.45 20.71
CA PRO A 12 18.41 -6.66 19.67
C PRO A 12 16.98 -7.20 19.56
N LYS A 13 16.04 -6.44 20.10
CA LYS A 13 14.63 -6.78 20.03
C LYS A 13 14.29 -6.78 18.55
N ASP A 14 13.84 -7.93 18.03
CA ASP A 14 13.39 -8.07 16.67
C ASP A 14 12.57 -6.85 16.26
N PRO A 15 12.83 -6.26 15.11
CA PRO A 15 12.12 -5.05 14.69
C PRO A 15 10.62 -5.33 14.74
N LYS A 16 9.89 -4.44 15.40
CA LYS A 16 8.42 -4.54 15.41
C LYS A 16 7.95 -4.54 13.97
N LYS A 17 7.08 -5.48 13.61
CA LYS A 17 6.61 -5.67 12.25
C LYS A 17 5.13 -5.30 12.13
N LEU A 18 4.79 -4.59 11.06
CA LEU A 18 3.42 -4.27 10.66
C LEU A 18 3.20 -4.71 9.22
N SER A 19 2.24 -5.59 9.00
CA SER A 19 1.81 -6.00 7.67
C SER A 19 0.41 -5.47 7.39
N ILE A 20 0.19 -4.86 6.22
CA ILE A 20 -1.09 -4.29 5.82
C ILE A 20 -1.54 -4.95 4.53
N ILE A 21 -2.72 -5.57 4.53
CA ILE A 21 -3.37 -6.07 3.33
C ILE A 21 -4.26 -4.95 2.80
N SER A 22 -3.84 -4.33 1.71
CA SER A 22 -4.59 -3.27 1.02
C SER A 22 -5.43 -3.89 -0.10
N PHE A 23 -6.71 -4.10 0.20
CA PHE A 23 -7.68 -4.69 -0.73
C PHE A 23 -8.38 -3.62 -1.58
N SER A 24 -8.72 -2.49 -0.96
CA SER A 24 -9.49 -1.43 -1.60
C SER A 24 -8.61 -0.45 -2.36
N GLY A 25 -9.07 -0.02 -3.53
CA GLY A 25 -8.51 1.10 -4.29
C GLY A 25 -9.17 2.44 -3.97
N ASP A 26 -10.05 2.52 -2.98
CA ASP A 26 -10.72 3.76 -2.61
C ASP A 26 -9.76 4.76 -1.96
N PHE A 27 -9.94 6.03 -2.27
CA PHE A 27 -9.06 7.11 -1.83
C PHE A 27 -8.86 7.16 -0.31
N ASP A 28 -9.94 7.09 0.45
CA ASP A 28 -9.93 7.13 1.92
C ASP A 28 -9.27 5.89 2.52
N LYS A 29 -9.44 4.72 1.92
CA LYS A 29 -8.78 3.47 2.31
C LYS A 29 -7.28 3.53 2.05
N LEU A 30 -6.89 4.03 0.90
CA LEU A 30 -5.48 4.21 0.56
C LEU A 30 -4.81 5.24 1.45
N VAL A 31 -5.48 6.36 1.77
CA VAL A 31 -4.98 7.33 2.77
C VAL A 31 -4.76 6.64 4.12
N ALA A 32 -5.70 5.81 4.59
CA ALA A 32 -5.54 5.07 5.83
C ALA A 32 -4.35 4.09 5.77
N THR A 33 -4.23 3.32 4.68
CA THR A 33 -3.11 2.39 4.45
C THR A 33 -1.77 3.09 4.55
N PHE A 34 -1.57 4.16 3.78
CA PHE A 34 -0.28 4.85 3.73
C PHE A 34 0.00 5.68 4.99
N THR A 35 -1.03 6.23 5.65
CA THR A 35 -0.85 6.91 6.95
C THR A 35 -0.35 5.93 8.01
N LEU A 36 -0.95 4.74 8.11
CA LEU A 36 -0.50 3.72 9.06
C LEU A 36 0.89 3.19 8.71
N ALA A 37 1.16 2.96 7.43
CA ALA A 37 2.45 2.47 6.98
C ALA A 37 3.58 3.47 7.27
N THR A 38 3.41 4.73 6.88
CA THR A 38 4.43 5.77 7.11
C THR A 38 4.61 6.08 8.60
N GLY A 39 3.51 6.12 9.38
CA GLY A 39 3.57 6.32 10.82
C GLY A 39 4.30 5.19 11.54
N ALA A 40 4.06 3.93 11.16
CA ALA A 40 4.76 2.78 11.72
C ALA A 40 6.24 2.77 11.32
N ALA A 41 6.56 3.00 10.05
CA ALA A 41 7.94 3.06 9.57
C ALA A 41 8.73 4.18 10.25
N ALA A 42 8.14 5.36 10.45
CA ALA A 42 8.77 6.49 11.13
C ALA A 42 9.15 6.20 12.59
N VAL A 43 8.47 5.24 13.25
CA VAL A 43 8.81 4.80 14.61
C VAL A 43 9.57 3.45 14.64
N GLY A 44 10.20 3.08 13.52
CA GLY A 44 11.11 1.96 13.43
C GLY A 44 10.47 0.58 13.28
N TYR A 45 9.23 0.50 12.78
CA TYR A 45 8.65 -0.78 12.37
C TYR A 45 9.17 -1.20 11.00
N GLU A 46 9.40 -2.49 10.81
CA GLU A 46 9.42 -3.09 9.48
C GLU A 46 7.97 -3.11 8.96
N VAL A 47 7.72 -2.44 7.83
CA VAL A 47 6.37 -2.33 7.29
C VAL A 47 6.28 -3.03 5.95
N ASN A 48 5.27 -3.90 5.81
CA ASN A 48 4.98 -4.67 4.61
C ASN A 48 3.54 -4.37 4.16
N ILE A 49 3.35 -3.91 2.91
CA ILE A 49 2.02 -3.71 2.32
C ILE A 49 1.83 -4.73 1.19
N PHE A 50 0.74 -5.49 1.27
CA PHE A 50 0.32 -6.45 0.26
C PHE A 50 -0.91 -5.91 -0.47
N PHE A 51 -0.68 -5.45 -1.70
CA PHE A 51 -1.75 -4.93 -2.54
C PHE A 51 -2.45 -6.07 -3.27
N THR A 52 -3.75 -6.16 -3.12
CA THR A 52 -4.58 -7.19 -3.77
C THR A 52 -5.83 -6.56 -4.37
N PHE A 53 -6.42 -7.18 -5.38
CA PHE A 53 -7.60 -6.71 -6.10
C PHE A 53 -7.52 -5.22 -6.47
N TRP A 54 -8.46 -4.40 -5.97
CA TRP A 54 -8.53 -2.97 -6.27
C TRP A 54 -7.36 -2.17 -5.69
N GLY A 55 -6.75 -2.67 -4.61
CA GLY A 55 -5.53 -2.09 -4.03
C GLY A 55 -4.35 -2.05 -5.00
N LEU A 56 -4.27 -2.98 -5.96
CA LEU A 56 -3.23 -2.98 -7.01
C LEU A 56 -3.22 -1.69 -7.83
N ASP A 57 -4.35 -0.99 -7.90
CA ASP A 57 -4.44 0.29 -8.63
C ASP A 57 -3.56 1.38 -8.04
N ALA A 58 -3.30 1.33 -6.73
CA ALA A 58 -2.47 2.30 -6.02
C ALA A 58 -0.99 2.27 -6.46
N ILE A 59 -0.51 1.11 -6.89
CA ILE A 59 0.88 0.87 -7.26
C ILE A 59 1.12 0.78 -8.77
N LYS A 60 0.11 1.10 -9.60
CA LYS A 60 0.29 1.15 -11.06
C LYS A 60 1.21 2.29 -11.48
N GLN A 61 2.11 2.00 -12.41
CA GLN A 61 3.01 2.99 -13.02
C GLN A 61 2.25 4.03 -13.84
N LYS A 62 1.29 3.59 -14.66
CA LYS A 62 0.45 4.48 -15.47
C LYS A 62 -0.76 4.92 -14.64
N GLN A 63 -0.76 6.19 -14.28
CA GLN A 63 -1.87 6.84 -13.60
C GLN A 63 -2.92 7.29 -14.61
N GLY A 64 -4.17 6.92 -14.38
CA GLY A 64 -5.29 7.24 -15.24
C GLY A 64 -5.95 6.01 -15.87
N ARG A 65 -7.09 6.21 -16.51
CA ARG A 65 -7.82 5.15 -17.21
C ARG A 65 -7.01 4.69 -18.40
N SER A 66 -6.43 3.51 -18.35
CA SER A 66 -5.68 2.91 -19.46
C SER A 66 -6.14 1.47 -19.67
N PHE A 67 -6.14 1.03 -20.94
CA PHE A 67 -6.42 -0.36 -21.29
C PHE A 67 -5.20 -1.23 -20.99
N VAL A 68 -4.94 -1.46 -19.68
CA VAL A 68 -3.86 -2.32 -19.21
C VAL A 68 -4.42 -3.72 -18.98
N GLY A 69 -3.69 -4.74 -19.42
CA GLY A 69 -4.07 -6.15 -19.28
C GLY A 69 -4.11 -6.91 -20.60
N THR A 70 -3.88 -8.21 -20.56
CA THR A 70 -3.94 -9.12 -21.71
C THR A 70 -5.33 -9.74 -21.81
N GLY A 71 -6.06 -9.44 -22.91
CA GLY A 71 -7.42 -9.95 -23.16
C GLY A 71 -8.51 -8.85 -23.17
N SER A 72 -9.72 -9.18 -23.65
CA SER A 72 -10.81 -8.20 -23.79
C SER A 72 -11.46 -7.82 -22.47
N LEU A 73 -11.72 -8.76 -21.57
CA LEU A 73 -12.29 -8.51 -20.25
C LEU A 73 -11.31 -7.80 -19.31
N PRO A 74 -10.04 -8.24 -19.16
CA PRO A 74 -9.05 -7.51 -18.37
C PRO A 74 -8.81 -6.08 -18.84
N LYS A 75 -8.83 -5.80 -20.14
CA LYS A 75 -8.75 -4.42 -20.69
C LYS A 75 -9.92 -3.55 -20.25
N LEU A 76 -11.14 -4.11 -20.17
CA LEU A 76 -12.31 -3.41 -19.67
C LEU A 76 -12.16 -3.06 -18.20
N PHE A 77 -11.68 -3.99 -17.37
CA PHE A 77 -11.36 -3.73 -15.96
C PHE A 77 -10.25 -2.67 -15.81
N GLY A 78 -9.20 -2.74 -16.62
CA GLY A 78 -8.13 -1.74 -16.63
C GLY A 78 -8.64 -0.33 -16.93
N PHE A 79 -9.68 -0.20 -17.77
CA PHE A 79 -10.33 1.09 -18.05
C PHE A 79 -11.10 1.64 -16.83
N PHE A 80 -11.71 0.77 -16.01
CA PHE A 80 -12.39 1.18 -14.77
C PHE A 80 -11.39 1.45 -13.63
N MET A 81 -10.21 0.86 -13.67
CA MET A 81 -9.15 1.07 -12.70
C MET A 81 -8.31 2.28 -13.10
N GLY A 82 -8.56 3.42 -12.47
CA GLY A 82 -7.97 4.70 -12.87
C GLY A 82 -6.64 5.07 -12.23
N GLY A 83 -6.06 4.20 -11.41
CA GLY A 83 -4.84 4.48 -10.64
C GLY A 83 -5.06 5.42 -9.46
N LEU A 84 -3.99 5.69 -8.71
CA LEU A 84 -3.98 6.48 -7.47
C LEU A 84 -4.68 7.85 -7.61
N ARG A 85 -4.50 8.51 -8.76
CA ARG A 85 -5.07 9.85 -9.01
C ARG A 85 -6.58 9.83 -9.27
N SER A 86 -7.13 8.71 -9.69
CA SER A 86 -8.55 8.55 -10.02
C SER A 86 -9.32 7.75 -8.98
N ALA A 87 -8.69 7.40 -7.84
CA ALA A 87 -9.30 6.61 -6.78
C ALA A 87 -10.60 7.27 -6.30
N PRO A 88 -11.75 6.55 -6.33
CA PRO A 88 -13.02 7.05 -5.82
C PRO A 88 -13.01 7.15 -4.30
N VAL A 89 -13.89 7.94 -3.72
CA VAL A 89 -14.14 7.92 -2.26
C VAL A 89 -15.23 6.89 -1.97
N SER A 90 -15.04 6.08 -0.92
CA SER A 90 -15.89 4.90 -0.64
C SER A 90 -17.37 5.19 -0.43
N ARG A 91 -17.75 6.33 0.14
CA ARG A 91 -19.15 6.65 0.48
C ARG A 91 -19.78 7.81 -0.29
N LEU A 92 -19.03 8.74 -0.83
CA LEU A 92 -19.51 9.97 -1.44
C LEU A 92 -18.89 10.18 -2.82
N ASN A 93 -19.17 9.28 -3.75
CA ASN A 93 -18.66 9.39 -5.10
C ASN A 93 -19.60 10.20 -6.01
N PHE A 94 -19.72 11.51 -5.79
CA PHE A 94 -20.44 12.41 -6.67
C PHE A 94 -19.69 12.57 -8.00
N CYS A 95 -19.87 11.62 -8.93
CA CYS A 95 -19.27 11.65 -10.28
C CYS A 95 -17.76 11.99 -10.29
N GLY A 96 -16.98 11.55 -9.26
CA GLY A 96 -15.53 11.79 -9.18
C GLY A 96 -15.11 13.19 -8.67
N ILE A 97 -16.04 14.00 -8.19
CA ILE A 97 -15.75 15.33 -7.61
C ILE A 97 -15.16 15.19 -6.19
N SER A 98 -15.61 14.18 -5.45
CA SER A 98 -15.24 13.97 -4.04
C SER A 98 -13.72 13.85 -3.80
N PRO A 99 -12.94 13.09 -4.58
CA PRO A 99 -11.50 13.03 -4.35
C PRO A 99 -10.80 14.39 -4.51
N LYS A 100 -11.30 15.22 -5.43
CA LYS A 100 -10.75 16.59 -5.62
C LYS A 100 -11.02 17.48 -4.42
N ILE A 101 -12.23 17.41 -3.86
CA ILE A 101 -12.60 18.15 -2.65
C ILE A 101 -11.77 17.68 -1.46
N PHE A 102 -11.60 16.36 -1.27
CA PHE A 102 -10.77 15.83 -0.18
C PHE A 102 -9.31 16.28 -0.30
N ARG A 103 -8.70 16.19 -1.49
CA ARG A 103 -7.33 16.70 -1.71
C ARG A 103 -7.22 18.20 -1.42
N TYR A 104 -8.20 19.00 -1.83
CA TYR A 104 -8.24 20.43 -1.51
C TYR A 104 -8.30 20.67 0.00
N LEU A 105 -9.17 19.94 0.70
CA LEU A 105 -9.30 20.05 2.16
C LEU A 105 -8.02 19.61 2.88
N MET A 106 -7.39 18.52 2.46
CA MET A 106 -6.12 18.07 3.02
C MET A 106 -5.05 19.14 2.89
N ARG A 107 -4.87 19.72 1.70
CA ARG A 107 -3.93 20.83 1.47
C ARG A 107 -4.25 22.05 2.31
N LYS A 108 -5.53 22.47 2.37
CA LYS A 108 -5.98 23.61 3.17
C LYS A 108 -5.73 23.42 4.66
N LYS A 109 -5.73 22.18 5.14
CA LYS A 109 -5.50 21.82 6.54
C LYS A 109 -4.07 21.42 6.84
N ASN A 110 -3.16 21.53 5.87
CA ASN A 110 -1.76 21.09 5.99
C ASN A 110 -1.64 19.59 6.37
N VAL A 111 -2.55 18.76 5.86
CA VAL A 111 -2.50 17.31 6.00
C VAL A 111 -1.90 16.74 4.72
N ALA A 112 -0.98 15.79 4.86
CA ALA A 112 -0.31 15.16 3.74
C ALA A 112 -1.33 14.52 2.77
N THR A 113 -1.20 14.81 1.48
CA THR A 113 -2.03 14.20 0.43
C THR A 113 -1.66 12.74 0.22
N LEU A 114 -2.51 11.98 -0.48
CA LEU A 114 -2.22 10.58 -0.76
C LEU A 114 -0.90 10.42 -1.54
N GLU A 115 -0.65 11.30 -2.49
CA GLU A 115 0.59 11.31 -3.28
C GLU A 115 1.82 11.55 -2.38
N GLU A 116 1.75 12.49 -1.46
CA GLU A 116 2.82 12.78 -0.49
C GLU A 116 3.04 11.61 0.49
N LEU A 117 1.97 10.93 0.91
CA LEU A 117 2.07 9.73 1.75
C LEU A 117 2.74 8.56 1.01
N VAL A 118 2.45 8.38 -0.28
CA VAL A 118 3.12 7.37 -1.10
C VAL A 118 4.61 7.67 -1.23
N GLU A 119 4.99 8.93 -1.52
CA GLU A 119 6.39 9.32 -1.59
C GLU A 119 7.10 9.16 -0.24
N ALA A 120 6.43 9.49 0.87
CA ALA A 120 6.96 9.23 2.21
C ALA A 120 7.15 7.73 2.49
N ALA A 121 6.22 6.89 2.07
CA ALA A 121 6.35 5.44 2.21
C ALA A 121 7.57 4.88 1.45
N LYS A 122 7.84 5.41 0.23
CA LYS A 122 9.03 5.07 -0.55
C LYS A 122 10.30 5.52 0.18
N ALA A 123 10.33 6.77 0.66
CA ALA A 123 11.48 7.33 1.36
C ALA A 123 11.78 6.61 2.70
N LEU A 124 10.77 6.04 3.34
CA LEU A 124 10.87 5.24 4.56
C LEU A 124 11.07 3.75 4.29
N GLU A 125 11.34 3.37 3.05
CA GLU A 125 11.63 2.00 2.62
C GLU A 125 10.53 0.99 3.00
N VAL A 126 9.25 1.42 2.96
CA VAL A 126 8.11 0.53 3.15
C VAL A 126 8.09 -0.52 2.05
N ASN A 127 8.09 -1.79 2.43
CA ASN A 127 8.05 -2.91 1.49
C ASN A 127 6.67 -3.01 0.85
N MET A 128 6.60 -2.94 -0.47
CA MET A 128 5.36 -3.04 -1.25
C MET A 128 5.37 -4.33 -2.07
N TYR A 129 4.31 -5.11 -1.96
CA TYR A 129 4.16 -6.38 -2.66
C TYR A 129 2.85 -6.42 -3.44
N ALA A 130 2.85 -7.04 -4.61
CA ALA A 130 1.66 -7.26 -5.42
C ALA A 130 1.16 -8.71 -5.27
N CYS A 131 -0.15 -8.89 -5.15
CA CYS A 131 -0.77 -10.22 -5.06
C CYS A 131 -0.80 -10.90 -6.42
N GLU A 132 -0.10 -12.03 -6.56
CA GLU A 132 -0.01 -12.83 -7.78
C GLU A 132 -1.39 -13.24 -8.31
N MET A 133 -2.26 -13.77 -7.43
CA MET A 133 -3.60 -14.22 -7.82
C MET A 133 -4.43 -13.06 -8.40
N ALA A 134 -4.43 -11.89 -7.73
CA ALA A 134 -5.19 -10.74 -8.20
C ALA A 134 -4.64 -10.19 -9.52
N MET A 135 -3.32 -10.20 -9.69
CA MET A 135 -2.69 -9.84 -10.97
C MET A 135 -3.16 -10.74 -12.11
N HIS A 136 -3.17 -12.06 -11.91
CA HIS A 136 -3.64 -13.00 -12.91
C HIS A 136 -5.10 -12.76 -13.30
N ILE A 137 -5.99 -12.56 -12.33
CA ILE A 137 -7.40 -12.26 -12.56
C ILE A 137 -7.57 -10.96 -13.36
N LEU A 138 -6.81 -9.93 -13.02
CA LEU A 138 -6.90 -8.61 -13.64
C LEU A 138 -6.05 -8.48 -14.92
N GLY A 139 -5.30 -9.53 -15.29
CA GLY A 139 -4.42 -9.56 -16.46
C GLY A 139 -3.25 -8.57 -16.37
N LEU A 140 -2.79 -8.27 -15.17
CA LEU A 140 -1.68 -7.36 -14.90
C LEU A 140 -0.34 -8.11 -14.91
N GLN A 141 0.73 -7.39 -15.25
CA GLN A 141 2.10 -7.87 -15.22
C GLN A 141 2.95 -7.03 -14.25
N LYS A 142 4.07 -7.57 -13.78
CA LYS A 142 4.99 -6.83 -12.89
C LYS A 142 5.45 -5.49 -13.50
N SER A 143 5.59 -5.43 -14.81
CA SER A 143 5.94 -4.22 -15.57
C SER A 143 4.86 -3.12 -15.55
N ASP A 144 3.65 -3.42 -15.11
CA ASP A 144 2.58 -2.43 -15.00
C ASP A 144 2.66 -1.62 -13.69
N PHE A 145 3.50 -2.04 -12.76
CA PHE A 145 3.66 -1.43 -11.45
C PHE A 145 4.87 -0.49 -11.37
N ILE A 146 4.83 0.38 -10.38
CA ILE A 146 5.97 1.23 -10.03
C ILE A 146 7.16 0.36 -9.61
N HIS A 147 8.38 0.86 -9.81
CA HIS A 147 9.60 0.05 -9.57
C HIS A 147 9.85 -0.25 -8.09
N GLU A 148 9.21 0.50 -7.18
CA GLU A 148 9.27 0.29 -5.74
C GLU A 148 8.49 -0.94 -5.27
N VAL A 149 7.69 -1.56 -6.14
CA VAL A 149 7.10 -2.88 -5.87
C VAL A 149 8.20 -3.92 -5.83
N ARG A 150 8.52 -4.34 -4.62
CA ARG A 150 9.65 -5.24 -4.34
C ARG A 150 9.50 -6.57 -5.06
N ASP A 151 8.32 -7.18 -4.91
CA ASP A 151 8.04 -8.44 -5.60
C ASP A 151 6.54 -8.73 -5.76
N VAL A 152 6.25 -9.78 -6.52
CA VAL A 152 4.93 -10.38 -6.70
C VAL A 152 4.89 -11.64 -5.84
N LEU A 153 3.94 -11.73 -4.92
CA LEU A 153 3.89 -12.81 -3.95
C LEU A 153 2.54 -13.54 -3.97
N GLY A 154 2.60 -14.83 -3.70
CA GLY A 154 1.44 -15.60 -3.25
C GLY A 154 1.09 -15.29 -1.78
N VAL A 155 -0.15 -15.61 -1.39
CA VAL A 155 -0.65 -15.35 -0.01
C VAL A 155 0.21 -16.05 1.05
N ALA A 156 0.62 -17.32 0.82
CA ALA A 156 1.42 -18.06 1.78
C ALA A 156 2.74 -17.35 2.08
N THR A 157 3.47 -16.94 1.04
CA THR A 157 4.74 -16.21 1.19
C THR A 157 4.56 -14.88 1.93
N PHE A 158 3.45 -14.17 1.67
CA PHE A 158 3.16 -12.93 2.39
C PHE A 158 2.87 -13.20 3.87
N LEU A 159 2.16 -14.28 4.20
CA LEU A 159 1.90 -14.66 5.59
C LEU A 159 3.20 -15.02 6.33
N ASP A 160 4.12 -15.72 5.69
CA ASP A 160 5.44 -16.03 6.25
C ASP A 160 6.23 -14.73 6.54
N ILE A 161 6.22 -13.78 5.60
CA ILE A 161 6.84 -12.45 5.81
C ILE A 161 6.19 -11.72 6.98
N SER A 162 4.89 -11.92 7.20
CA SER A 162 4.11 -11.24 8.24
C SER A 162 4.24 -11.88 9.62
N GLU A 163 4.89 -13.04 9.71
CA GLU A 163 5.02 -13.78 10.96
C GLU A 163 5.70 -12.95 12.05
N GLY A 164 5.23 -13.09 13.29
CA GLY A 164 5.69 -12.34 14.45
C GLY A 164 5.25 -10.88 14.50
N GLY A 165 4.54 -10.38 13.48
CA GLY A 165 4.04 -9.02 13.38
C GLY A 165 2.54 -8.88 13.63
N ARG A 166 2.05 -7.65 13.46
CA ARG A 166 0.61 -7.34 13.41
C ARG A 166 0.16 -7.26 11.98
N THR A 167 -1.01 -7.84 11.67
CA THR A 167 -1.60 -7.76 10.33
C THR A 167 -2.90 -6.98 10.38
N LEU A 168 -3.05 -6.02 9.45
CA LEU A 168 -4.25 -5.23 9.23
C LEU A 168 -4.81 -5.49 7.85
N PHE A 169 -6.14 -5.46 7.72
CA PHE A 169 -6.86 -5.56 6.45
C PHE A 169 -7.66 -4.27 6.20
N ILE A 170 -7.44 -3.60 5.05
CA ILE A 170 -8.06 -2.31 4.69
C ILE A 170 -8.68 -2.35 3.28
#